data_1b18bf691e6836d13a7234ceb2a3c74d
#
_entry.id   1b18bf691e6836d13a7234ceb2a3c74d
#
_cell.length_a   1.000
_cell.length_b   1.000
_cell.length_c   1.000
_cell.angle_alpha   90.00
_cell.angle_beta   90.00
_cell.angle_gamma   90.00
#
_symmetry.space_group_name_H-M   'P 1'
#
loop_
_entity.id
_entity.type
_entity.pdbx_description
1 polymer ?
#
loop_
_entity_poly.entity_id
_entity_poly.type
_entity_poly.pdbx_seq_one_letter_code
_entity_poly.pdbx_strand_id
1 'polypeptide(L)'
;CLVGSEMCIRDSPCALTIGTYGVARRREDKKLRFYSMNFEQLGVIESSVEGLKPEKEADWTNYPKGVMWAFGEKGMEVTNGMDLLLFGNIPNGSGLSSSASVEVLTGYILRDQYGFEVSNQELALIGQFSENKFNGVNCGIMDQFAIAMGKKDHAIFLDTATMEFEYAPIQLEGAKLVISCSNKKRGLGDSKYNERRSECEAALAELQQVIGIESLGDLSEEQFETYKSAIKDPVRVKRARHAVYENQRTIKAVAALKANDITEFGKLMNASHVSLRDDYEVTGIELDTLVEEAWKIDGVIGSR
;
A
#
# COMPACT_ATOMS: atom_id res chain seq x y z
N CYS A 1 -4.28 -0.56 5.15
CA CYS A 1 -5.65 -0.50 4.63
C CYS A 1 -6.66 -0.79 5.75
N LEU A 2 -7.75 -0.05 5.84
CA LEU A 2 -8.81 -0.28 6.84
C LEU A 2 -9.71 -1.44 6.43
N VAL A 3 -10.10 -1.48 5.15
CA VAL A 3 -10.83 -2.55 4.48
C VAL A 3 -10.38 -2.54 3.03
N GLY A 4 -10.29 -3.70 2.41
CA GLY A 4 -9.73 -3.88 1.09
C GLY A 4 -8.42 -4.66 1.12
N SER A 5 -7.93 -5.07 -0.01
CA SER A 5 -6.62 -5.69 -0.16
C SER A 5 -5.94 -5.19 -1.43
N GLU A 6 -4.62 -5.21 -1.47
CA GLU A 6 -3.82 -4.74 -2.63
C GLU A 6 -4.17 -5.44 -3.96
N MET A 7 -4.95 -6.53 -3.91
CA MET A 7 -5.44 -7.28 -5.08
C MET A 7 -6.86 -6.87 -5.47
N CYS A 8 -7.51 -5.99 -4.70
CA CYS A 8 -8.84 -5.46 -4.99
C CYS A 8 -8.70 -4.14 -5.77
N ILE A 9 -9.69 -3.85 -6.60
CA ILE A 9 -9.74 -2.59 -7.35
C ILE A 9 -10.06 -1.42 -6.42
N ARG A 10 -10.75 -1.67 -5.31
CA ARG A 10 -11.13 -0.62 -4.35
C ARG A 10 -10.50 -0.87 -3.01
N ASP A 11 -9.80 0.14 -2.54
CA ASP A 11 -9.11 0.15 -1.26
C ASP A 11 -9.58 1.31 -0.39
N SER A 12 -9.51 1.11 0.93
CA SER A 12 -9.80 2.18 1.90
C SER A 12 -8.63 2.36 2.87
N PRO A 13 -7.51 2.93 2.42
CA PRO A 13 -6.40 3.28 3.30
C PRO A 13 -6.64 4.58 4.06
N CYS A 14 -5.86 4.76 5.13
CA CYS A 14 -5.70 6.05 5.79
C CYS A 14 -4.22 6.31 6.09
N ALA A 15 -3.82 7.58 6.06
CA ALA A 15 -2.50 7.98 6.51
C ALA A 15 -2.45 8.02 8.05
N LEU A 16 -1.26 7.75 8.59
CA LEU A 16 -0.97 7.81 10.01
C LEU A 16 -0.18 9.08 10.33
N THR A 17 -0.11 9.44 11.62
CA THR A 17 0.70 10.56 12.11
C THR A 17 2.19 10.21 12.28
N ILE A 18 2.53 8.92 12.20
CA ILE A 18 3.91 8.46 12.11
C ILE A 18 4.37 8.52 10.66
N GLY A 19 5.64 8.81 10.42
CA GLY A 19 6.14 8.99 9.06
C GLY A 19 7.64 9.16 9.00
N THR A 20 8.13 9.58 7.84
CA THR A 20 9.53 9.88 7.60
C THR A 20 9.73 11.39 7.47
N TYR A 21 10.75 11.90 8.12
CA TYR A 21 11.19 13.28 8.09
C TYR A 21 12.50 13.38 7.33
N GLY A 22 12.68 14.44 6.57
CA GLY A 22 13.89 14.63 5.79
C GLY A 22 14.41 16.07 5.84
N VAL A 23 15.73 16.20 5.84
CA VAL A 23 16.41 17.46 5.58
C VAL A 23 17.25 17.27 4.33
N ALA A 24 17.03 18.12 3.34
CA ALA A 24 17.69 18.02 2.06
C ALA A 24 18.42 19.33 1.72
N ARG A 25 19.56 19.20 1.05
CA ARG A 25 20.31 20.31 0.50
C ARG A 25 20.79 19.95 -0.89
N ARG A 26 20.39 20.73 -1.90
CA ARG A 26 20.89 20.62 -3.26
C ARG A 26 22.38 20.96 -3.30
N ARG A 27 23.14 20.23 -4.09
CA ARG A 27 24.58 20.41 -4.30
C ARG A 27 24.83 21.02 -5.68
N GLU A 28 26.03 21.53 -5.91
CA GLU A 28 26.47 22.02 -7.22
C GLU A 28 27.12 20.91 -8.06
N ASP A 29 27.62 19.84 -7.39
CA ASP A 29 28.20 18.66 -8.03
C ASP A 29 27.15 17.57 -8.31
N LYS A 30 27.61 16.40 -8.76
CA LYS A 30 26.75 15.23 -9.08
C LYS A 30 26.62 14.24 -7.92
N LYS A 31 27.21 14.52 -6.78
CA LYS A 31 27.25 13.58 -5.65
C LYS A 31 25.93 13.52 -4.90
N LEU A 32 25.51 12.32 -4.56
CA LEU A 32 24.45 12.03 -3.60
C LEU A 32 25.08 11.57 -2.29
N ARG A 33 24.65 12.15 -1.18
CA ARG A 33 25.07 11.74 0.16
C ARG A 33 23.83 11.49 1.00
N PHE A 34 23.70 10.27 1.45
CA PHE A 34 22.56 9.81 2.24
C PHE A 34 23.00 9.47 3.66
N TYR A 35 22.24 9.91 4.64
CA TYR A 35 22.39 9.53 6.02
C TYR A 35 21.02 9.26 6.65
N SER A 36 20.90 8.15 7.38
CA SER A 36 19.68 7.83 8.12
C SER A 36 19.96 7.72 9.61
N MET A 37 19.19 8.44 10.41
CA MET A 37 19.25 8.34 11.88
C MET A 37 18.68 7.00 12.38
N ASN A 38 17.96 6.25 11.54
CA ASN A 38 17.50 4.90 11.87
C ASN A 38 18.57 3.83 11.63
N PHE A 39 19.60 4.14 10.85
CA PHE A 39 20.69 3.24 10.45
C PHE A 39 22.06 3.93 10.61
N GLU A 40 22.28 4.55 11.77
CA GLU A 40 23.50 5.33 12.04
C GLU A 40 24.80 4.53 11.84
N GLN A 41 24.74 3.21 12.08
CA GLN A 41 25.87 2.29 11.89
C GLN A 41 26.37 2.21 10.44
N LEU A 42 25.53 2.58 9.46
CA LEU A 42 25.93 2.60 8.05
C LEU A 42 26.70 3.89 7.67
N GLY A 43 26.65 4.91 8.53
CA GLY A 43 27.28 6.19 8.26
C GLY A 43 26.69 6.91 7.04
N VAL A 44 27.50 7.72 6.39
CA VAL A 44 27.13 8.41 5.14
C VAL A 44 27.36 7.49 3.96
N ILE A 45 26.32 7.22 3.20
CA ILE A 45 26.39 6.45 1.96
C ILE A 45 26.49 7.44 0.80
N GLU A 46 27.52 7.30 -0.02
CA GLU A 46 27.74 8.17 -1.21
C GLU A 46 27.35 7.46 -2.49
N SER A 47 26.78 8.20 -3.43
CA SER A 47 26.41 7.76 -4.78
C SER A 47 26.48 8.95 -5.74
N SER A 48 25.98 8.79 -6.96
CA SER A 48 25.90 9.85 -7.97
C SER A 48 24.50 9.90 -8.56
N VAL A 49 24.08 11.08 -9.04
CA VAL A 49 22.88 11.19 -9.87
C VAL A 49 23.07 10.58 -11.26
N GLU A 50 24.32 10.33 -11.64
CA GLU A 50 24.65 9.72 -12.94
C GLU A 50 24.70 8.20 -12.82
N GLY A 51 24.03 7.49 -13.76
CA GLY A 51 24.05 6.05 -13.81
C GLY A 51 23.31 5.37 -12.64
N LEU A 52 22.25 5.96 -12.14
CA LEU A 52 21.42 5.41 -11.06
C LEU A 52 20.97 3.99 -11.38
N LYS A 53 21.27 3.07 -10.48
CA LYS A 53 20.88 1.67 -10.54
C LYS A 53 20.69 1.11 -9.13
N PRO A 54 19.90 0.05 -8.96
CA PRO A 54 19.78 -0.62 -7.68
C PRO A 54 21.10 -1.31 -7.30
N GLU A 55 21.49 -1.21 -6.05
CA GLU A 55 22.72 -1.78 -5.51
C GLU A 55 22.39 -2.59 -4.26
N LYS A 56 22.86 -3.84 -4.17
CA LYS A 56 22.57 -4.73 -3.03
C LYS A 56 23.12 -4.20 -1.70
N GLU A 57 24.26 -3.52 -1.75
CA GLU A 57 24.95 -3.00 -0.59
C GLU A 57 24.43 -1.63 -0.14
N ALA A 58 23.66 -0.97 -1.00
CA ALA A 58 23.13 0.36 -0.75
C ALA A 58 21.84 0.39 0.08
N ASP A 59 21.28 -0.79 0.38
CA ASP A 59 20.14 -1.02 1.26
C ASP A 59 19.01 0.01 1.05
N TRP A 60 18.62 0.75 2.09
CA TRP A 60 17.53 1.72 2.08
C TRP A 60 17.72 2.88 1.08
N THR A 61 18.96 3.17 0.66
CA THR A 61 19.23 4.27 -0.31
C THR A 61 18.73 3.96 -1.71
N ASN A 62 18.36 2.71 -2.00
CA ASN A 62 17.73 2.37 -3.26
C ASN A 62 16.35 3.02 -3.42
N TYR A 63 15.62 3.30 -2.34
CA TYR A 63 14.33 4.00 -2.42
C TYR A 63 14.47 5.43 -2.93
N PRO A 64 15.25 6.33 -2.32
CA PRO A 64 15.44 7.67 -2.85
C PRO A 64 16.15 7.69 -4.22
N LYS A 65 17.10 6.79 -4.49
CA LYS A 65 17.73 6.66 -5.82
C LYS A 65 16.72 6.25 -6.89
N GLY A 66 15.85 5.30 -6.56
CA GLY A 66 14.80 4.84 -7.47
C GLY A 66 13.80 5.95 -7.82
N VAL A 67 13.44 6.79 -6.86
CA VAL A 67 12.57 7.95 -7.13
C VAL A 67 13.27 8.97 -8.04
N MET A 68 14.55 9.27 -7.79
CA MET A 68 15.34 10.16 -8.66
C MET A 68 15.43 9.62 -10.10
N TRP A 69 15.66 8.32 -10.24
CA TRP A 69 15.64 7.64 -11.52
C TRP A 69 14.27 7.72 -12.20
N ALA A 70 13.19 7.46 -11.45
CA ALA A 70 11.82 7.50 -11.97
C ALA A 70 11.39 8.90 -12.45
N PHE A 71 11.87 9.96 -11.80
CA PHE A 71 11.71 11.33 -12.30
C PHE A 71 12.41 11.52 -13.65
N GLY A 72 13.64 11.02 -13.79
CA GLY A 72 14.39 11.05 -15.06
C GLY A 72 13.68 10.32 -16.20
N GLU A 73 13.12 9.13 -15.94
CA GLU A 73 12.34 8.35 -16.92
C GLU A 73 11.08 9.11 -17.40
N LYS A 74 10.60 10.06 -16.63
CA LYS A 74 9.47 10.96 -16.98
C LYS A 74 9.92 12.31 -17.57
N GLY A 75 11.21 12.46 -17.90
CA GLY A 75 11.76 13.69 -18.49
C GLY A 75 12.06 14.79 -17.47
N MET A 76 12.00 14.51 -16.19
CA MET A 76 12.33 15.43 -15.10
C MET A 76 13.72 15.11 -14.53
N GLU A 77 14.76 15.54 -15.20
CA GLU A 77 16.14 15.18 -14.84
C GLU A 77 16.60 15.82 -13.54
N VAL A 78 17.08 15.00 -12.62
CA VAL A 78 17.78 15.41 -11.40
C VAL A 78 19.24 15.74 -11.77
N THR A 79 19.49 16.99 -12.15
CA THR A 79 20.77 17.41 -12.76
C THR A 79 21.90 17.62 -11.75
N ASN A 80 21.60 17.81 -10.48
CA ASN A 80 22.56 18.09 -9.42
C ASN A 80 22.45 17.07 -8.30
N GLY A 81 23.52 16.86 -7.57
CA GLY A 81 23.54 16.03 -6.38
C GLY A 81 22.77 16.63 -5.20
N MET A 82 22.66 15.85 -4.15
CA MET A 82 21.93 16.22 -2.93
C MET A 82 22.55 15.59 -1.70
N ASP A 83 22.58 16.33 -0.60
CA ASP A 83 22.73 15.77 0.73
C ASP A 83 21.33 15.52 1.29
N LEU A 84 21.05 14.30 1.74
CA LEU A 84 19.77 13.89 2.28
C LEU A 84 19.94 13.19 3.62
N LEU A 85 19.38 13.78 4.67
CA LEU A 85 19.30 13.20 6.01
C LEU A 85 17.86 12.78 6.26
N LEU A 86 17.65 11.53 6.67
CA LEU A 86 16.33 10.97 6.98
C LEU A 86 16.23 10.49 8.43
N PHE A 87 15.03 10.65 8.99
CA PHE A 87 14.60 10.04 10.23
C PHE A 87 13.16 9.55 10.09
N GLY A 88 12.89 8.29 10.41
CA GLY A 88 11.55 7.73 10.45
C GLY A 88 11.16 7.29 11.86
N ASN A 89 9.92 7.57 12.27
CA ASN A 89 9.33 7.01 13.49
C ASN A 89 8.34 5.87 13.21
N ILE A 90 8.32 5.39 11.97
CA ILE A 90 7.62 4.16 11.59
C ILE A 90 8.46 2.98 12.09
N PRO A 91 7.89 2.05 12.90
CA PRO A 91 8.65 0.88 13.35
C PRO A 91 9.12 0.03 12.16
N ASN A 92 10.39 -0.33 12.13
CA ASN A 92 10.98 -1.12 11.06
C ASN A 92 10.32 -2.50 10.95
N GLY A 93 9.95 -2.90 9.73
CA GLY A 93 9.36 -4.22 9.47
C GLY A 93 7.93 -4.39 10.00
N SER A 94 7.25 -3.32 10.40
CA SER A 94 5.88 -3.35 10.93
C SER A 94 4.79 -3.50 9.86
N GLY A 95 5.14 -3.44 8.57
CA GLY A 95 4.15 -3.43 7.48
C GLY A 95 3.38 -2.11 7.36
N LEU A 96 3.92 -1.02 7.90
CA LEU A 96 3.32 0.32 7.85
C LEU A 96 3.95 1.21 6.77
N SER A 97 4.35 0.62 5.66
CA SER A 97 4.73 1.31 4.42
C SER A 97 5.89 2.30 4.56
N SER A 98 6.96 1.90 5.29
CA SER A 98 8.13 2.75 5.46
C SER A 98 8.85 3.06 4.14
N SER A 99 8.88 2.13 3.17
CA SER A 99 9.43 2.34 1.82
C SER A 99 8.67 3.44 1.09
N ALA A 100 7.35 3.31 0.97
CA ALA A 100 6.51 4.31 0.32
C ALA A 100 6.62 5.69 1.00
N SER A 101 6.82 5.73 2.33
CA SER A 101 7.03 6.98 3.06
C SER A 101 8.32 7.68 2.64
N VAL A 102 9.41 6.94 2.45
CA VAL A 102 10.68 7.48 1.93
C VAL A 102 10.56 7.90 0.48
N GLU A 103 9.87 7.11 -0.34
CA GLU A 103 9.66 7.40 -1.76
C GLU A 103 8.87 8.68 -1.98
N VAL A 104 7.71 8.81 -1.34
CA VAL A 104 6.86 9.99 -1.46
C VAL A 104 7.56 11.23 -0.91
N LEU A 105 8.23 11.12 0.25
CA LEU A 105 9.05 12.23 0.80
C LEU A 105 10.14 12.67 -0.18
N THR A 106 10.85 11.71 -0.79
CA THR A 106 11.88 12.03 -1.79
C THR A 106 11.26 12.77 -2.99
N GLY A 107 10.11 12.31 -3.47
CA GLY A 107 9.38 12.99 -4.53
C GLY A 107 9.01 14.43 -4.18
N TYR A 108 8.53 14.67 -2.95
CA TYR A 108 8.27 16.03 -2.45
C TYR A 108 9.52 16.90 -2.42
N ILE A 109 10.65 16.34 -1.95
CA ILE A 109 11.94 17.05 -1.90
C ILE A 109 12.38 17.43 -3.32
N LEU A 110 12.29 16.51 -4.28
CA LEU A 110 12.68 16.77 -5.66
C LEU A 110 11.78 17.83 -6.30
N ARG A 111 10.46 17.73 -6.10
CA ARG A 111 9.51 18.75 -6.58
C ARG A 111 9.87 20.13 -6.08
N ASP A 112 10.16 20.29 -4.79
CA ASP A 112 10.50 21.57 -4.18
C ASP A 112 11.87 22.08 -4.62
N GLN A 113 12.91 21.23 -4.59
CA GLN A 113 14.30 21.63 -4.81
C GLN A 113 14.62 21.89 -6.30
N TYR A 114 13.90 21.25 -7.22
CA TYR A 114 14.13 21.39 -8.67
C TYR A 114 12.99 22.13 -9.38
N GLY A 115 11.91 22.46 -8.68
CA GLY A 115 10.78 23.20 -9.24
C GLY A 115 9.96 22.35 -10.23
N PHE A 116 9.91 21.04 -10.05
CA PHE A 116 9.11 20.18 -10.93
C PHE A 116 7.62 20.38 -10.68
N GLU A 117 6.85 20.49 -11.75
CA GLU A 117 5.39 20.57 -11.69
C GLU A 117 4.79 19.16 -11.65
N VAL A 118 4.57 18.62 -10.45
CA VAL A 118 4.06 17.27 -10.20
C VAL A 118 2.99 17.33 -9.11
N SER A 119 1.83 16.78 -9.37
CA SER A 119 0.76 16.64 -8.39
C SER A 119 1.08 15.57 -7.34
N ASN A 120 0.36 15.57 -6.22
CA ASN A 120 0.51 14.53 -5.20
C ASN A 120 0.16 13.13 -5.74
N GLN A 121 -0.85 13.03 -6.60
CA GLN A 121 -1.23 11.77 -7.23
C GLN A 121 -0.11 11.26 -8.15
N GLU A 122 0.53 12.14 -8.91
CA GLU A 122 1.68 11.77 -9.74
C GLU A 122 2.89 11.36 -8.89
N LEU A 123 3.11 11.99 -7.73
CA LEU A 123 4.14 11.54 -6.78
C LEU A 123 3.90 10.11 -6.30
N ALA A 124 2.66 9.74 -6.02
CA ALA A 124 2.32 8.35 -5.67
C ALA A 124 2.63 7.38 -6.81
N LEU A 125 2.27 7.73 -8.05
CA LEU A 125 2.56 6.93 -9.24
C LEU A 125 4.06 6.81 -9.52
N ILE A 126 4.83 7.88 -9.29
CA ILE A 126 6.29 7.86 -9.41
C ILE A 126 6.92 6.94 -8.36
N GLY A 127 6.45 7.00 -7.11
CA GLY A 127 6.90 6.10 -6.04
C GLY A 127 6.64 4.64 -6.38
N GLN A 128 5.42 4.29 -6.78
CA GLN A 128 5.07 2.93 -7.24
C GLN A 128 5.94 2.49 -8.43
N PHE A 129 6.14 3.36 -9.41
CA PHE A 129 6.98 3.06 -10.57
C PHE A 129 8.42 2.78 -10.18
N SER A 130 8.97 3.56 -9.23
CA SER A 130 10.28 3.33 -8.62
C SER A 130 10.35 1.96 -7.93
N GLU A 131 9.38 1.63 -7.09
CA GLU A 131 9.34 0.35 -6.38
C GLU A 131 9.30 -0.84 -7.37
N ASN A 132 8.42 -0.75 -8.38
CA ASN A 132 8.22 -1.84 -9.34
C ASN A 132 9.39 -2.00 -10.34
N LYS A 133 9.93 -0.90 -10.85
CA LYS A 133 10.91 -0.96 -11.95
C LYS A 133 12.36 -0.85 -11.50
N PHE A 134 12.63 -0.08 -10.47
CA PHE A 134 13.98 0.11 -9.97
C PHE A 134 14.29 -0.89 -8.84
N ASN A 135 13.41 -1.03 -7.85
CA ASN A 135 13.62 -1.95 -6.72
C ASN A 135 13.18 -3.39 -7.03
N GLY A 136 12.38 -3.61 -8.09
CA GLY A 136 11.94 -4.93 -8.52
C GLY A 136 10.84 -5.55 -7.65
N VAL A 137 10.14 -4.76 -6.86
CA VAL A 137 9.02 -5.19 -6.02
C VAL A 137 7.71 -4.89 -6.74
N ASN A 138 6.95 -5.92 -7.11
CA ASN A 138 5.72 -5.75 -7.87
C ASN A 138 4.54 -5.39 -6.94
N CYS A 139 4.54 -4.18 -6.37
CA CYS A 139 3.52 -3.71 -5.45
C CYS A 139 2.37 -2.95 -6.15
N GLY A 140 1.22 -2.84 -5.45
CA GLY A 140 0.11 -1.95 -5.81
C GLY A 140 0.42 -0.49 -5.47
N ILE A 141 -0.53 0.41 -5.76
CA ILE A 141 -0.37 1.86 -5.56
C ILE A 141 -0.78 2.33 -4.15
N MET A 142 -1.47 1.49 -3.39
CA MET A 142 -2.20 1.86 -2.17
C MET A 142 -1.33 2.63 -1.17
N ASP A 143 -0.13 2.16 -0.88
CA ASP A 143 0.74 2.72 0.14
C ASP A 143 1.24 4.12 -0.23
N GLN A 144 1.74 4.28 -1.44
CA GLN A 144 2.20 5.58 -1.94
C GLN A 144 1.04 6.57 -2.05
N PHE A 145 -0.14 6.08 -2.48
CA PHE A 145 -1.33 6.92 -2.59
C PHE A 145 -1.83 7.39 -1.23
N ALA A 146 -1.89 6.48 -0.24
CA ALA A 146 -2.31 6.83 1.11
C ALA A 146 -1.42 7.91 1.74
N ILE A 147 -0.11 7.84 1.51
CA ILE A 147 0.85 8.80 2.05
C ILE A 147 0.78 10.13 1.30
N ALA A 148 0.73 10.11 -0.04
CA ALA A 148 0.71 11.32 -0.86
C ALA A 148 -0.60 12.11 -0.75
N MET A 149 -1.73 11.41 -0.59
CA MET A 149 -3.08 11.98 -0.60
C MET A 149 -3.75 11.99 0.77
N GLY A 150 -3.04 11.59 1.83
CA GLY A 150 -3.58 11.53 3.18
C GLY A 150 -4.21 12.83 3.66
N LYS A 151 -5.39 12.76 4.27
CA LYS A 151 -6.09 13.89 4.86
C LYS A 151 -6.44 13.58 6.31
N LYS A 152 -6.21 14.56 7.20
CA LYS A 152 -6.50 14.40 8.62
C LYS A 152 -7.96 13.96 8.84
N ASP A 153 -8.15 12.98 9.72
CA ASP A 153 -9.44 12.43 10.12
C ASP A 153 -10.29 11.86 8.96
N HIS A 154 -9.62 11.37 7.91
CA HIS A 154 -10.29 10.75 6.77
C HIS A 154 -9.59 9.47 6.32
N ALA A 155 -10.38 8.49 5.91
CA ALA A 155 -9.94 7.44 5.02
C ALA A 155 -10.05 7.90 3.56
N ILE A 156 -9.28 7.28 2.70
CA ILE A 156 -9.37 7.46 1.26
C ILE A 156 -10.14 6.25 0.70
N PHE A 157 -11.13 6.48 -0.11
CA PHE A 157 -11.71 5.45 -0.96
C PHE A 157 -11.09 5.61 -2.35
N LEU A 158 -10.27 4.66 -2.75
CA LEU A 158 -9.53 4.68 -4.00
C LEU A 158 -10.03 3.58 -4.93
N ASP A 159 -10.40 3.95 -6.14
CA ASP A 159 -10.55 3.02 -7.25
C ASP A 159 -9.22 2.97 -8.02
N THR A 160 -8.52 1.85 -7.91
CA THR A 160 -7.17 1.70 -8.48
C THR A 160 -7.16 1.50 -9.99
N ALA A 161 -8.32 1.19 -10.60
CA ALA A 161 -8.45 1.06 -12.05
C ALA A 161 -8.56 2.43 -12.72
N THR A 162 -9.32 3.34 -12.13
CA THR A 162 -9.54 4.70 -12.69
C THR A 162 -8.67 5.76 -12.04
N MET A 163 -8.09 5.46 -10.88
CA MET A 163 -7.39 6.41 -10.00
C MET A 163 -8.31 7.51 -9.46
N GLU A 164 -9.62 7.33 -9.55
CA GLU A 164 -10.58 8.19 -8.88
C GLU A 164 -10.61 7.89 -7.39
N PHE A 165 -10.76 8.92 -6.59
CA PHE A 165 -10.80 8.76 -5.14
C PHE A 165 -11.75 9.75 -4.48
N GLU A 166 -12.20 9.39 -3.29
CA GLU A 166 -12.95 10.27 -2.41
C GLU A 166 -12.50 10.12 -0.95
N TYR A 167 -12.81 11.12 -0.12
CA TYR A 167 -12.53 11.06 1.29
C TYR A 167 -13.76 10.64 2.09
N ALA A 168 -13.59 9.66 2.96
CA ALA A 168 -14.60 9.25 3.94
C ALA A 168 -14.15 9.71 5.34
N PRO A 169 -15.00 10.41 6.11
CA PRO A 169 -14.62 10.88 7.43
C PRO A 169 -14.43 9.71 8.41
N ILE A 170 -13.38 9.77 9.24
CA ILE A 170 -13.17 8.82 10.34
C ILE A 170 -13.51 9.57 11.64
N GLN A 171 -14.70 9.35 12.17
CA GLN A 171 -15.16 9.93 13.43
C GLN A 171 -15.18 8.83 14.50
N LEU A 172 -14.15 8.79 15.32
CA LEU A 172 -13.98 7.77 16.35
C LEU A 172 -14.39 8.33 17.73
N GLU A 173 -15.62 8.85 17.86
CA GLU A 173 -16.12 9.35 19.12
C GLU A 173 -16.22 8.22 20.15
N GLY A 174 -15.41 8.30 21.21
CA GLY A 174 -15.34 7.27 22.25
C GLY A 174 -14.59 5.99 21.87
N ALA A 175 -14.03 5.91 20.67
CA ALA A 175 -13.24 4.78 20.20
C ALA A 175 -11.82 5.19 19.79
N LYS A 176 -10.95 4.20 19.60
CA LYS A 176 -9.57 4.39 19.12
C LYS A 176 -9.23 3.32 18.12
N LEU A 177 -8.43 3.68 17.12
CA LEU A 177 -7.74 2.73 16.26
C LEU A 177 -6.45 2.29 16.94
N VAL A 178 -6.30 0.97 17.16
CA VAL A 178 -5.11 0.35 17.74
C VAL A 178 -4.39 -0.44 16.66
N ILE A 179 -3.10 -0.20 16.50
CA ILE A 179 -2.25 -0.93 15.58
C ILE A 179 -1.34 -1.85 16.40
N SER A 180 -1.48 -3.15 16.22
CA SER A 180 -0.69 -4.17 16.90
C SER A 180 0.34 -4.78 15.94
N CYS A 181 1.61 -4.78 16.34
CA CYS A 181 2.68 -5.40 15.56
C CYS A 181 2.85 -6.87 15.97
N SER A 182 2.76 -7.79 15.01
CA SER A 182 2.99 -9.22 15.26
C SER A 182 4.46 -9.57 15.48
N ASN A 183 5.39 -8.64 15.27
CA ASN A 183 6.85 -8.84 15.28
C ASN A 183 7.35 -9.93 14.31
N LYS A 184 6.49 -10.43 13.42
CA LYS A 184 6.91 -11.36 12.39
C LYS A 184 7.59 -10.59 11.25
N LYS A 185 8.87 -10.91 11.00
CA LYS A 185 9.60 -10.34 9.87
C LYS A 185 9.02 -10.87 8.57
N ARG A 186 8.66 -9.97 7.67
CA ARG A 186 8.28 -10.30 6.28
C ARG A 186 9.55 -10.29 5.41
N GLY A 187 9.75 -11.35 4.62
CA GLY A 187 10.74 -11.33 3.54
C GLY A 187 10.19 -10.57 2.34
N LEU A 188 10.96 -9.67 1.76
CA LEU A 188 10.62 -8.94 0.52
C LEU A 188 10.35 -9.85 -0.69
N GLY A 189 10.62 -11.14 -0.57
CA GLY A 189 10.44 -12.17 -1.61
C GLY A 189 9.35 -13.18 -1.30
N ASP A 190 8.45 -12.93 -0.35
CA ASP A 190 7.42 -13.91 -0.03
C ASP A 190 6.51 -14.12 -1.24
N SER A 191 6.68 -15.28 -1.83
CA SER A 191 6.05 -15.79 -3.04
C SER A 191 4.52 -15.75 -3.05
N LYS A 192 3.90 -15.55 -1.88
CA LYS A 192 2.45 -15.55 -1.70
C LYS A 192 1.74 -14.41 -2.43
N TYR A 193 2.33 -13.21 -2.46
CA TYR A 193 1.71 -12.10 -3.18
C TYR A 193 1.55 -12.39 -4.68
N ASN A 194 2.65 -12.77 -5.33
CA ASN A 194 2.64 -13.08 -6.76
C ASN A 194 1.79 -14.32 -7.06
N GLU A 195 1.80 -15.34 -6.18
CA GLU A 195 0.95 -16.53 -6.27
C GLU A 195 -0.53 -16.14 -6.23
N ARG A 196 -0.96 -15.34 -5.25
CA ARG A 196 -2.36 -14.88 -5.13
C ARG A 196 -2.80 -14.06 -6.32
N ARG A 197 -1.93 -13.19 -6.82
CA ARG A 197 -2.20 -12.41 -8.02
C ARG A 197 -2.42 -13.30 -9.23
N SER A 198 -1.53 -14.25 -9.47
CA SER A 198 -1.66 -15.20 -10.58
C SER A 198 -2.93 -16.05 -10.50
N GLU A 199 -3.32 -16.49 -9.28
CA GLU A 199 -4.56 -17.23 -9.04
C GLU A 199 -5.80 -16.39 -9.37
N CYS A 200 -5.82 -15.10 -8.99
CA CYS A 200 -6.91 -14.16 -9.31
C CYS A 200 -6.98 -13.87 -10.82
N GLU A 201 -5.84 -13.64 -11.48
CA GLU A 201 -5.76 -13.40 -12.92
C GLU A 201 -6.26 -14.61 -13.71
N ALA A 202 -5.92 -15.83 -13.30
CA ALA A 202 -6.42 -17.05 -13.91
C ALA A 202 -7.93 -17.22 -13.71
N ALA A 203 -8.45 -16.93 -12.53
CA ALA A 203 -9.89 -16.96 -12.27
C ALA A 203 -10.65 -15.94 -13.12
N LEU A 204 -10.12 -14.72 -13.26
CA LEU A 204 -10.68 -13.67 -14.12
C LEU A 204 -10.76 -14.15 -15.57
N ALA A 205 -9.68 -14.73 -16.11
CA ALA A 205 -9.64 -15.23 -17.47
C ALA A 205 -10.70 -16.34 -17.73
N GLU A 206 -10.99 -17.18 -16.73
CA GLU A 206 -12.03 -18.19 -16.83
C GLU A 206 -13.44 -17.57 -16.79
N LEU A 207 -13.68 -16.56 -15.94
CA LEU A 207 -14.94 -15.84 -15.87
C LEU A 207 -15.22 -15.03 -17.14
N GLN A 208 -14.21 -14.43 -17.74
CA GLN A 208 -14.34 -13.68 -19.01
C GLN A 208 -14.84 -14.51 -20.18
N GLN A 209 -14.81 -15.84 -20.09
CA GLN A 209 -15.40 -16.71 -21.11
C GLN A 209 -16.94 -16.76 -21.06
N VAL A 210 -17.54 -16.35 -19.95
CA VAL A 210 -18.98 -16.46 -19.69
C VAL A 210 -19.66 -15.15 -19.36
N ILE A 211 -18.91 -14.11 -19.00
CA ILE A 211 -19.43 -12.78 -18.68
C ILE A 211 -18.43 -11.70 -19.12
N GLY A 212 -18.95 -10.59 -19.65
CA GLY A 212 -18.15 -9.44 -20.10
C GLY A 212 -17.74 -8.56 -18.93
N ILE A 213 -16.57 -8.82 -18.35
CA ILE A 213 -15.94 -8.06 -17.26
C ILE A 213 -14.49 -7.77 -17.61
N GLU A 214 -13.94 -6.68 -17.12
CA GLU A 214 -12.53 -6.34 -17.26
C GLU A 214 -11.73 -6.76 -16.02
N SER A 215 -12.41 -6.85 -14.88
CA SER A 215 -11.80 -7.17 -13.58
C SER A 215 -12.78 -7.93 -12.68
N LEU A 216 -12.26 -8.57 -11.63
CA LEU A 216 -13.08 -9.18 -10.58
C LEU A 216 -13.90 -8.13 -9.80
N GLY A 217 -13.43 -6.89 -9.74
CA GLY A 217 -14.13 -5.79 -9.07
C GLY A 217 -15.39 -5.31 -9.77
N ASP A 218 -15.61 -5.71 -11.02
CA ASP A 218 -16.83 -5.39 -11.78
C ASP A 218 -18.02 -6.25 -11.36
N LEU A 219 -17.77 -7.34 -10.64
CA LEU A 219 -18.80 -8.27 -10.22
C LEU A 219 -19.45 -7.85 -8.91
N SER A 220 -20.79 -7.96 -8.85
CA SER A 220 -21.50 -8.05 -7.58
C SER A 220 -21.30 -9.45 -6.95
N GLU A 221 -21.60 -9.57 -5.65
CA GLU A 221 -21.60 -10.86 -4.95
C GLU A 221 -22.56 -11.85 -5.64
N GLU A 222 -23.76 -11.39 -6.03
CA GLU A 222 -24.78 -12.21 -6.72
C GLU A 222 -24.31 -12.69 -8.10
N GLN A 223 -23.69 -11.82 -8.88
CA GLN A 223 -23.12 -12.19 -10.17
C GLN A 223 -21.99 -13.21 -10.01
N PHE A 224 -21.11 -13.01 -9.02
CA PHE A 224 -20.06 -13.98 -8.74
C PHE A 224 -20.64 -15.36 -8.38
N GLU A 225 -21.63 -15.43 -7.48
CA GLU A 225 -22.27 -16.70 -7.10
C GLU A 225 -22.93 -17.40 -8.30
N THR A 226 -23.45 -16.63 -9.27
CA THR A 226 -24.05 -17.15 -10.50
C THR A 226 -23.00 -17.77 -11.44
N TYR A 227 -21.86 -17.10 -11.61
CA TYR A 227 -20.86 -17.47 -12.62
C TYR A 227 -19.64 -18.23 -12.08
N LYS A 228 -19.47 -18.36 -10.76
CA LYS A 228 -18.31 -19.02 -10.13
C LYS A 228 -18.02 -20.44 -10.60
N SER A 229 -19.05 -21.16 -11.11
CA SER A 229 -18.90 -22.51 -11.66
C SER A 229 -18.06 -22.56 -12.95
N ALA A 230 -17.82 -21.42 -13.59
CA ALA A 230 -16.92 -21.30 -14.73
C ALA A 230 -15.44 -21.44 -14.32
N ILE A 231 -15.13 -21.13 -13.06
CA ILE A 231 -13.78 -21.31 -12.49
C ILE A 231 -13.60 -22.79 -12.15
N LYS A 232 -12.62 -23.43 -12.79
CA LYS A 232 -12.43 -24.88 -12.69
C LYS A 232 -11.72 -25.31 -11.41
N ASP A 233 -10.80 -24.48 -10.91
CA ASP A 233 -10.01 -24.76 -9.73
C ASP A 233 -10.70 -24.22 -8.47
N PRO A 234 -11.03 -25.06 -7.46
CA PRO A 234 -11.66 -24.63 -6.23
C PRO A 234 -10.83 -23.62 -5.42
N VAL A 235 -9.49 -23.65 -5.54
CA VAL A 235 -8.62 -22.66 -4.92
C VAL A 235 -8.85 -21.30 -5.58
N ARG A 236 -8.87 -21.24 -6.90
CA ARG A 236 -9.14 -20.01 -7.64
C ARG A 236 -10.53 -19.45 -7.37
N VAL A 237 -11.54 -20.31 -7.13
CA VAL A 237 -12.87 -19.87 -6.69
C VAL A 237 -12.79 -19.11 -5.38
N LYS A 238 -12.01 -19.59 -4.39
CA LYS A 238 -11.78 -18.89 -3.12
C LYS A 238 -11.10 -17.53 -3.35
N ARG A 239 -10.03 -17.48 -4.15
CA ARG A 239 -9.29 -16.24 -4.43
C ARG A 239 -10.19 -15.20 -5.09
N ALA A 240 -10.94 -15.59 -6.11
CA ALA A 240 -11.88 -14.71 -6.79
C ALA A 240 -13.03 -14.27 -5.87
N ARG A 241 -13.55 -15.16 -5.01
CA ARG A 241 -14.54 -14.80 -4.00
C ARG A 241 -13.99 -13.70 -3.09
N HIS A 242 -12.77 -13.89 -2.54
CA HIS A 242 -12.14 -12.87 -1.72
C HIS A 242 -12.11 -11.52 -2.45
N ALA A 243 -11.59 -11.48 -3.67
CA ALA A 243 -11.44 -10.23 -4.42
C ALA A 243 -12.79 -9.53 -4.67
N VAL A 244 -13.82 -10.27 -5.10
CA VAL A 244 -15.16 -9.72 -5.35
C VAL A 244 -15.81 -9.22 -4.06
N TYR A 245 -15.81 -10.05 -3.02
CA TYR A 245 -16.46 -9.71 -1.76
C TYR A 245 -15.73 -8.61 -1.00
N GLU A 246 -14.40 -8.58 -1.04
CA GLU A 246 -13.62 -7.51 -0.41
C GLU A 246 -13.85 -6.16 -1.09
N ASN A 247 -13.95 -6.15 -2.42
CA ASN A 247 -14.31 -4.97 -3.18
C ASN A 247 -15.70 -4.42 -2.78
N GLN A 248 -16.72 -5.30 -2.66
CA GLN A 248 -18.05 -4.92 -2.20
C GLN A 248 -18.02 -4.49 -0.71
N ARG A 249 -17.20 -5.13 0.10
CA ARG A 249 -17.01 -4.80 1.53
C ARG A 249 -16.41 -3.41 1.69
N THR A 250 -15.45 -3.04 0.84
CA THR A 250 -14.86 -1.69 0.85
C THR A 250 -15.90 -0.61 0.56
N ILE A 251 -16.79 -0.83 -0.41
CA ILE A 251 -17.91 0.10 -0.71
C ILE A 251 -18.82 0.26 0.52
N LYS A 252 -19.21 -0.87 1.14
CA LYS A 252 -20.06 -0.88 2.35
C LYS A 252 -19.36 -0.17 3.53
N ALA A 253 -18.04 -0.38 3.68
CA ALA A 253 -17.24 0.23 4.73
C ALA A 253 -17.17 1.77 4.60
N VAL A 254 -17.01 2.26 3.38
CA VAL A 254 -17.05 3.72 3.11
C VAL A 254 -18.43 4.30 3.42
N ALA A 255 -19.50 3.61 3.05
CA ALA A 255 -20.85 4.03 3.39
C ALA A 255 -21.09 4.08 4.92
N ALA A 256 -20.59 3.07 5.65
CA ALA A 256 -20.65 3.03 7.11
C ALA A 256 -19.88 4.20 7.75
N LEU A 257 -18.68 4.50 7.27
CA LEU A 257 -17.89 5.67 7.75
C LEU A 257 -18.60 6.99 7.48
N LYS A 258 -19.18 7.17 6.29
CA LYS A 258 -19.96 8.37 5.96
C LYS A 258 -21.22 8.54 6.83
N ALA A 259 -21.81 7.41 7.23
CA ALA A 259 -22.97 7.38 8.14
C ALA A 259 -22.57 7.47 9.62
N ASN A 260 -21.29 7.52 9.95
CA ASN A 260 -20.75 7.42 11.31
C ASN A 260 -21.19 6.13 12.04
N ASP A 261 -21.40 5.04 11.28
CA ASP A 261 -21.73 3.72 11.84
C ASP A 261 -20.45 2.90 12.04
N ILE A 262 -19.75 3.19 13.13
CA ILE A 262 -18.52 2.49 13.51
C ILE A 262 -18.76 1.02 13.87
N THR A 263 -19.98 0.68 14.30
CA THR A 263 -20.36 -0.71 14.63
C THR A 263 -20.42 -1.55 13.35
N GLU A 264 -21.08 -1.06 12.31
CA GLU A 264 -21.12 -1.75 11.01
C GLU A 264 -19.73 -1.79 10.38
N PHE A 265 -18.96 -0.70 10.47
CA PHE A 265 -17.57 -0.69 10.01
C PHE A 265 -16.72 -1.79 10.68
N GLY A 266 -16.85 -1.97 11.99
CA GLY A 266 -16.16 -3.03 12.73
C GLY A 266 -16.56 -4.44 12.31
N LYS A 267 -17.84 -4.69 12.02
CA LYS A 267 -18.29 -5.99 11.46
C LYS A 267 -17.67 -6.26 10.09
N LEU A 268 -17.57 -5.22 9.26
CA LEU A 268 -16.93 -5.33 7.94
C LEU A 268 -15.43 -5.64 8.06
N MET A 269 -14.74 -5.03 9.04
CA MET A 269 -13.33 -5.38 9.36
C MET A 269 -13.20 -6.86 9.76
N ASN A 270 -14.06 -7.35 10.65
CA ASN A 270 -14.06 -8.75 11.06
C ASN A 270 -14.29 -9.70 9.87
N ALA A 271 -15.26 -9.38 9.01
CA ALA A 271 -15.55 -10.16 7.81
C ALA A 271 -14.40 -10.14 6.81
N SER A 272 -13.66 -9.01 6.72
CA SER A 272 -12.45 -8.89 5.92
C SER A 272 -11.36 -9.85 6.42
N HIS A 273 -11.11 -9.89 7.75
CA HIS A 273 -10.14 -10.82 8.32
C HIS A 273 -10.47 -12.29 8.02
N VAL A 274 -11.74 -12.68 8.22
CA VAL A 274 -12.19 -14.05 7.93
C VAL A 274 -11.94 -14.41 6.46
N SER A 275 -12.25 -13.50 5.54
CA SER A 275 -12.00 -13.71 4.10
C SER A 275 -10.50 -13.78 3.76
N LEU A 276 -9.67 -12.95 4.39
CA LEU A 276 -8.21 -13.01 4.24
C LEU A 276 -7.64 -14.34 4.75
N ARG A 277 -8.20 -14.91 5.84
CA ARG A 277 -7.80 -16.17 6.42
C ARG A 277 -8.26 -17.37 5.58
N ASP A 278 -9.56 -17.44 5.28
CA ASP A 278 -10.21 -18.66 4.77
C ASP A 278 -10.26 -18.74 3.24
N ASP A 279 -10.42 -17.58 2.57
CA ASP A 279 -10.50 -17.50 1.12
C ASP A 279 -9.16 -17.10 0.47
N TYR A 280 -8.39 -16.21 1.11
CA TYR A 280 -7.14 -15.70 0.55
C TYR A 280 -5.90 -16.38 1.13
N GLU A 281 -5.97 -16.89 2.36
CA GLU A 281 -4.94 -17.65 3.06
C GLU A 281 -3.61 -16.88 3.18
N VAL A 282 -3.67 -15.64 3.69
CA VAL A 282 -2.51 -14.73 3.82
C VAL A 282 -2.27 -14.20 5.23
N THR A 283 -3.09 -14.60 6.23
CA THR A 283 -2.99 -14.08 7.59
C THR A 283 -1.89 -14.76 8.41
N GLY A 284 -1.92 -16.08 8.49
CA GLY A 284 -1.03 -16.88 9.35
C GLY A 284 -1.38 -16.78 10.82
N ILE A 285 -0.80 -17.71 11.60
CA ILE A 285 -1.15 -17.91 13.01
C ILE A 285 -0.96 -16.65 13.87
N GLU A 286 0.02 -15.81 13.56
CA GLU A 286 0.32 -14.62 14.35
C GLU A 286 -0.79 -13.56 14.22
N LEU A 287 -1.29 -13.32 13.01
CA LEU A 287 -2.38 -12.38 12.80
C LEU A 287 -3.71 -12.95 13.26
N ASP A 288 -3.98 -14.22 13.00
CA ASP A 288 -5.19 -14.91 13.47
C ASP A 288 -5.30 -14.85 14.99
N THR A 289 -4.20 -15.12 15.71
CA THR A 289 -4.16 -15.05 17.17
C THR A 289 -4.45 -13.63 17.66
N LEU A 290 -3.82 -12.60 17.07
CA LEU A 290 -4.05 -11.20 17.47
C LEU A 290 -5.51 -10.80 17.30
N VAL A 291 -6.12 -11.20 16.20
CA VAL A 291 -7.52 -10.87 15.90
C VAL A 291 -8.48 -11.66 16.80
N GLU A 292 -8.26 -12.96 16.98
CA GLU A 292 -9.09 -13.80 17.85
C GLU A 292 -9.04 -13.36 19.31
N GLU A 293 -7.87 -12.94 19.81
CA GLU A 293 -7.76 -12.39 21.15
C GLU A 293 -8.43 -11.00 21.26
N ALA A 294 -8.30 -10.15 20.22
CA ALA A 294 -8.99 -8.86 20.20
C ALA A 294 -10.50 -9.03 20.28
N TRP A 295 -11.09 -10.00 19.56
CA TRP A 295 -12.53 -10.24 19.58
C TRP A 295 -13.08 -10.68 20.95
N LYS A 296 -12.23 -11.17 21.87
CA LYS A 296 -12.62 -11.54 23.24
C LYS A 296 -12.66 -10.37 24.21
N ILE A 297 -12.14 -9.21 23.80
CA ILE A 297 -12.04 -8.02 24.64
C ILE A 297 -13.32 -7.20 24.54
N ASP A 298 -13.97 -6.92 25.66
CA ASP A 298 -15.14 -6.05 25.72
C ASP A 298 -14.81 -4.66 25.18
N GLY A 299 -15.65 -4.17 24.27
CA GLY A 299 -15.48 -2.86 23.64
C GLY A 299 -14.68 -2.87 22.33
N VAL A 300 -14.11 -4.02 21.91
CA VAL A 300 -13.56 -4.15 20.58
C VAL A 300 -14.68 -4.26 19.55
N ILE A 301 -14.76 -3.26 18.67
CA ILE A 301 -15.82 -3.16 17.65
C ILE A 301 -15.48 -4.02 16.44
N GLY A 302 -14.20 -4.11 16.09
CA GLY A 302 -13.69 -4.92 15.00
C GLY A 302 -12.17 -5.05 15.03
N SER A 303 -11.65 -6.11 14.37
CA SER A 303 -10.22 -6.40 14.25
C SER A 303 -9.91 -7.14 12.96
N ARG A 304 -8.78 -6.80 12.31
CA ARG A 304 -8.31 -7.48 11.11
C ARG A 304 -6.79 -7.44 11.01
#